data_5fec0a284c50271d9352584ea8d666d5
#
_entry.id   5fec0a284c50271d9352584ea8d666d5
#
_cell.length_a   1.000
_cell.length_b   1.000
_cell.length_c   1.000
_cell.angle_alpha   90.00
_cell.angle_beta   90.00
_cell.angle_gamma   90.00
#
_symmetry.space_group_name_H-M   'P 1'
#
loop_
_entity.id
_entity.type
_entity.pdbx_description
1 polymer ?
#
loop_
_entity_poly.entity_id
_entity_poly.type
_entity_poly.pdbx_seq_one_letter_code
_entity_poly.pdbx_strand_id
1 'polypeptide(L)'
;QRQMCIRDSCTAVVDAGAAILLLECVPAQLGQEIAELFPNIPVIGIGAGHQTDGQVLVVQDMLGLTFGRVARFVRNFMKEQSGETAIVDAFKAYHAAVQDQSFPAPEHTFQVEL
;
A
#
# COMPACT_ATOMS: atom_id res chain seq x y z
N GLN A 1 17.01 6.62 12.42
CA GLN A 1 17.70 7.40 11.38
C GLN A 1 17.05 7.22 10.00
N ARG A 2 16.73 5.96 9.63
CA ARG A 2 16.07 5.67 8.35
C ARG A 2 14.71 6.38 8.25
N GLN A 3 13.95 6.40 9.33
CA GLN A 3 12.63 7.06 9.35
C GLN A 3 12.75 8.57 9.17
N MET A 4 13.76 9.19 9.78
CA MET A 4 14.03 10.61 9.59
C MET A 4 14.43 10.92 8.16
N CYS A 5 15.26 10.06 7.54
CA CYS A 5 15.63 10.21 6.13
C CYS A 5 14.43 10.10 5.20
N ILE A 6 13.49 9.20 5.49
CA ILE A 6 12.27 9.05 4.69
C ILE A 6 11.40 10.31 4.81
N ARG A 7 11.19 10.83 6.03
CA ARG A 7 10.44 12.08 6.24
C ARG A 7 11.08 13.24 5.49
N ASP A 8 12.40 13.38 5.59
CA ASP A 8 13.14 14.45 4.92
C ASP A 8 13.03 14.33 3.41
N SER A 9 13.12 13.12 2.88
CA SER A 9 12.97 12.86 1.44
C SER A 9 11.56 13.21 0.97
N CYS A 10 10.53 12.85 1.73
CA CYS A 10 9.14 13.19 1.42
C CYS A 10 8.95 14.70 1.39
N THR A 11 9.47 15.41 2.37
CA THR A 11 9.40 16.87 2.42
C THR A 11 10.07 17.50 1.20
N ALA A 12 11.26 17.03 0.85
CA ALA A 12 11.99 17.52 -0.31
C ALA A 12 11.22 17.30 -1.63
N VAL A 13 10.62 16.14 -1.79
CA VAL A 13 9.85 15.78 -2.99
C VAL A 13 8.57 16.63 -3.08
N VAL A 14 7.88 16.83 -1.96
CA VAL A 14 6.68 17.68 -1.92
C VAL A 14 7.04 19.13 -2.20
N ASP A 15 8.11 19.65 -1.60
CA ASP A 15 8.58 21.03 -1.84
C ASP A 15 9.00 21.24 -3.29
N ALA A 16 9.47 20.19 -3.96
CA ALA A 16 9.82 20.23 -5.37
C ALA A 16 8.60 20.22 -6.31
N GLY A 17 7.39 20.04 -5.78
CA GLY A 17 6.16 20.13 -6.55
C GLY A 17 5.46 18.81 -6.85
N ALA A 18 5.76 17.73 -6.10
CA ALA A 18 5.07 16.47 -6.30
C ALA A 18 3.57 16.62 -6.00
N ALA A 19 2.73 16.09 -6.88
CA ALA A 19 1.28 16.12 -6.74
C ALA A 19 0.74 14.91 -5.99
N ILE A 20 1.48 13.80 -5.97
CA ILE A 20 1.15 12.56 -5.30
C ILE A 20 2.44 12.00 -4.71
N LEU A 21 2.35 11.43 -3.53
CA LEU A 21 3.48 10.80 -2.86
C LEU A 21 3.23 9.30 -2.77
N LEU A 22 4.19 8.48 -3.21
CA LEU A 22 4.11 7.04 -3.14
C LEU A 22 5.14 6.52 -2.13
N LEU A 23 4.66 5.75 -1.15
CA LEU A 23 5.50 5.12 -0.13
C LEU A 23 5.58 3.62 -0.37
N GLU A 24 6.78 3.08 -0.43
CA GLU A 24 7.00 1.66 -0.65
C GLU A 24 7.79 1.05 0.51
N CYS A 25 7.25 -0.01 1.10
CA CYS A 25 7.91 -0.81 2.14
C CYS A 25 8.37 0.01 3.33
N VAL A 26 7.50 0.86 3.87
CA VAL A 26 7.77 1.63 5.07
C VAL A 26 6.92 1.10 6.23
N PRO A 27 7.37 1.27 7.50
CA PRO A 27 6.54 0.90 8.65
C PRO A 27 5.19 1.61 8.64
N ALA A 28 4.14 0.92 9.07
CA ALA A 28 2.78 1.47 9.06
C ALA A 28 2.67 2.78 9.83
N GLN A 29 3.36 2.90 10.95
CA GLN A 29 3.36 4.12 11.75
C GLN A 29 3.90 5.31 10.97
N LEU A 30 4.96 5.08 10.20
CA LEU A 30 5.54 6.13 9.37
C LEU A 30 4.64 6.50 8.19
N GLY A 31 3.98 5.50 7.59
CA GLY A 31 2.99 5.75 6.54
C GLY A 31 1.87 6.65 7.03
N GLN A 32 1.36 6.39 8.22
CA GLN A 32 0.34 7.22 8.85
C GLN A 32 0.84 8.64 9.12
N GLU A 33 2.03 8.78 9.70
CA GLU A 33 2.61 10.09 10.00
C GLU A 33 2.76 10.94 8.73
N ILE A 34 3.24 10.33 7.66
CA ILE A 34 3.46 11.04 6.39
C ILE A 34 2.13 11.47 5.78
N ALA A 35 1.10 10.62 5.82
CA ALA A 35 -0.22 10.98 5.33
C ALA A 35 -0.80 12.17 6.12
N GLU A 36 -0.60 12.20 7.43
CA GLU A 36 -1.04 13.30 8.28
C GLU A 36 -0.23 14.59 8.05
N LEU A 37 1.06 14.44 7.74
CA LEU A 37 1.95 15.58 7.50
C LEU A 37 1.62 16.32 6.21
N PHE A 38 1.12 15.62 5.20
CA PHE A 38 0.80 16.19 3.88
C PHE A 38 -0.68 16.00 3.53
N PRO A 39 -1.61 16.68 4.26
CA PRO A 39 -3.04 16.46 4.07
C PRO A 39 -3.58 16.97 2.72
N ASN A 40 -2.81 17.79 2.01
CA ASN A 40 -3.24 18.41 0.75
C ASN A 40 -2.85 17.62 -0.50
N ILE A 41 -2.08 16.54 -0.34
CA ILE A 41 -1.71 15.67 -1.47
C ILE A 41 -2.03 14.22 -1.13
N PRO A 42 -2.42 13.41 -2.13
CA PRO A 42 -2.63 11.98 -1.88
C PRO A 42 -1.31 11.29 -1.54
N VAL A 43 -1.34 10.48 -0.48
CA VAL A 43 -0.24 9.61 -0.08
C VAL A 43 -0.68 8.18 -0.34
N ILE A 44 -0.06 7.52 -1.31
CA ILE A 44 -0.41 6.17 -1.74
C ILE A 44 0.65 5.21 -1.21
N GLY A 45 0.21 4.07 -0.69
CA GLY A 45 1.12 3.09 -0.11
C GLY A 45 1.14 1.76 -0.86
N ILE A 46 2.32 1.15 -0.90
CA ILE A 46 2.50 -0.25 -1.21
C ILE A 46 3.45 -0.81 -0.15
N GLY A 47 2.94 -1.70 0.69
CA GLY A 47 3.70 -2.16 1.85
C GLY A 47 3.92 -1.06 2.89
N ALA A 48 3.00 -0.13 3.06
CA ALA A 48 3.12 1.03 3.95
C ALA A 48 1.98 1.12 4.98
N GLY A 49 1.21 0.05 5.17
CA GLY A 49 0.07 0.03 6.09
C GLY A 49 -1.21 0.55 5.46
N HIS A 50 -2.31 0.46 6.21
CA HIS A 50 -3.64 0.80 5.71
C HIS A 50 -4.05 2.25 5.95
N GLN A 51 -3.22 3.04 6.61
CA GLN A 51 -3.56 4.41 7.04
C GLN A 51 -3.04 5.49 6.09
N THR A 52 -2.54 5.13 4.93
CA THR A 52 -2.30 6.05 3.83
C THR A 52 -3.63 6.35 3.12
N ASP A 53 -3.65 7.34 2.24
CA ASP A 53 -4.87 7.75 1.55
C ASP A 53 -5.38 6.72 0.55
N GLY A 54 -4.50 5.86 0.04
CA GLY A 54 -4.86 4.80 -0.88
C GLY A 54 -3.76 3.76 -0.98
N GLN A 55 -4.00 2.73 -1.79
CA GLN A 55 -3.10 1.59 -1.96
C GLN A 55 -2.85 1.33 -3.44
N VAL A 56 -1.68 0.79 -3.74
CA VAL A 56 -1.37 0.26 -5.07
C VAL A 56 -0.77 -1.13 -4.91
N LEU A 57 -1.04 -2.01 -5.86
CA LEU A 57 -0.40 -3.33 -5.98
C LEU A 57 -0.08 -3.59 -7.43
N VAL A 58 0.99 -4.33 -7.66
CA VAL A 58 1.30 -4.86 -8.99
C VAL A 58 0.20 -5.85 -9.38
N VAL A 59 -0.37 -5.68 -10.57
CA VAL A 59 -1.53 -6.45 -11.01
C VAL A 59 -1.24 -7.96 -11.04
N GLN A 60 -0.04 -8.37 -11.44
CA GLN A 60 0.35 -9.78 -11.45
C GLN A 60 0.32 -10.36 -10.03
N ASP A 61 0.79 -9.63 -9.05
CA ASP A 61 0.77 -10.06 -7.65
C ASP A 61 -0.66 -10.17 -7.14
N MET A 62 -1.46 -9.15 -7.39
CA MET A 62 -2.85 -9.10 -6.95
C MET A 62 -3.69 -10.24 -7.51
N LEU A 63 -3.43 -10.63 -8.76
CA LEU A 63 -4.16 -11.69 -9.45
C LEU A 63 -3.53 -13.08 -9.30
N GLY A 64 -2.45 -13.21 -8.53
CA GLY A 64 -1.82 -14.48 -8.26
C GLY A 64 -1.06 -15.06 -9.45
N LEU A 65 -0.55 -14.21 -10.32
CA LEU A 65 0.16 -14.63 -11.54
C LEU A 65 1.69 -14.65 -11.35
N THR A 66 2.19 -14.17 -10.21
CA THR A 66 3.62 -14.09 -9.94
C THR A 66 4.16 -15.48 -9.61
N PHE A 67 5.23 -15.87 -10.32
CA PHE A 67 5.94 -17.12 -10.04
C PHE A 67 6.95 -16.94 -8.92
N GLY A 68 7.07 -17.97 -8.09
CA GLY A 68 8.05 -18.00 -7.01
C GLY A 68 7.60 -17.21 -5.80
N ARG A 69 8.56 -16.56 -5.15
CA ARG A 69 8.32 -15.88 -3.88
C ARG A 69 7.57 -14.56 -4.10
N VAL A 70 6.51 -14.38 -3.32
CA VAL A 70 5.68 -13.17 -3.34
C VAL A 70 6.02 -12.33 -2.10
N ALA A 71 6.06 -11.02 -2.27
CA ALA A 71 6.36 -10.11 -1.18
C ALA A 71 5.28 -10.17 -0.08
N ARG A 72 5.71 -9.91 1.16
CA ARG A 72 4.85 -9.98 2.35
C ARG A 72 3.61 -9.10 2.24
N PHE A 73 3.72 -7.94 1.62
CA PHE A 73 2.63 -6.97 1.53
C PHE A 73 1.58 -7.33 0.47
N VAL A 74 1.76 -8.43 -0.26
CA VAL A 74 0.84 -8.85 -1.31
C VAL A 74 -0.24 -9.77 -0.76
N ARG A 75 -1.49 -9.50 -1.14
CA ARG A 75 -2.61 -10.42 -0.98
C ARG A 75 -3.07 -10.86 -2.36
N ASN A 76 -3.25 -12.16 -2.55
CA ASN A 76 -3.78 -12.72 -3.79
C ASN A 76 -5.31 -12.68 -3.74
N PHE A 77 -5.90 -11.73 -4.44
CA PHE A 77 -7.36 -11.55 -4.47
C PHE A 77 -8.07 -12.52 -5.40
N MET A 78 -7.34 -13.28 -6.21
CA MET A 78 -7.93 -14.31 -7.08
C MET A 78 -8.26 -15.60 -6.34
N LYS A 79 -7.64 -15.87 -5.21
CA LYS A 79 -7.85 -17.13 -4.47
C LYS A 79 -9.30 -17.41 -4.10
N GLU A 80 -10.06 -16.36 -3.85
CA GLU A 80 -11.46 -16.45 -3.39
C GLU A 80 -12.44 -16.35 -4.55
N GLN A 81 -11.93 -16.22 -5.79
CA GLN A 81 -12.78 -15.99 -6.96
C GLN A 81 -12.86 -17.23 -7.83
N SER A 82 -13.99 -17.38 -8.54
CA SER A 82 -14.20 -18.48 -9.47
C SER A 82 -15.14 -18.03 -10.59
N GLY A 83 -15.08 -18.75 -11.73
CA GLY A 83 -15.96 -18.52 -12.86
C GLY A 83 -15.45 -17.44 -13.82
N GLU A 84 -16.33 -17.06 -14.74
CA GLU A 84 -15.99 -16.17 -15.85
C GLU A 84 -15.67 -14.74 -15.44
N THR A 85 -16.22 -14.29 -14.30
CA THR A 85 -16.03 -12.92 -13.80
C THR A 85 -14.95 -12.82 -12.72
N ALA A 86 -14.13 -13.86 -12.55
CA ALA A 86 -13.17 -13.95 -11.44
C ALA A 86 -12.20 -12.77 -11.40
N ILE A 87 -11.68 -12.33 -12.54
CA ILE A 87 -10.73 -11.20 -12.58
C ILE A 87 -11.41 -9.91 -12.14
N VAL A 88 -12.60 -9.62 -12.67
CA VAL A 88 -13.37 -8.44 -12.28
C VAL A 88 -13.70 -8.49 -10.79
N ASP A 89 -14.09 -9.66 -10.30
CA ASP A 89 -14.44 -9.85 -8.90
C ASP A 89 -13.23 -9.66 -7.99
N ALA A 90 -12.03 -10.06 -8.43
CA ALA A 90 -10.78 -9.81 -7.71
C ALA A 90 -10.51 -8.31 -7.57
N PHE A 91 -10.68 -7.53 -8.64
CA PHE A 91 -10.54 -6.06 -8.58
C PHE A 91 -11.58 -5.43 -7.65
N LYS A 92 -12.81 -5.89 -7.71
CA LYS A 92 -13.87 -5.40 -6.81
C LYS A 92 -13.54 -5.72 -5.35
N ALA A 93 -13.05 -6.92 -5.08
CA ALA A 93 -12.65 -7.33 -3.72
C ALA A 93 -11.48 -6.48 -3.21
N TYR A 94 -10.50 -6.21 -4.06
CA TYR A 94 -9.38 -5.31 -3.73
C TYR A 94 -9.88 -3.92 -3.38
N HIS A 95 -10.70 -3.34 -4.23
CA HIS A 95 -11.27 -2.01 -4.00
C HIS A 95 -12.03 -1.94 -2.67
N ALA A 96 -12.90 -2.92 -2.42
CA ALA A 96 -13.68 -2.99 -1.18
C ALA A 96 -12.78 -3.10 0.05
N ALA A 97 -11.73 -3.93 -0.03
CA ALA A 97 -10.80 -4.14 1.08
C ALA A 97 -9.98 -2.87 1.39
N VAL A 98 -9.63 -2.10 0.36
CA VAL A 98 -8.94 -0.81 0.56
C VAL A 98 -9.90 0.20 1.18
N GLN A 99 -11.15 0.25 0.72
CA GLN A 99 -12.16 1.21 1.23
C GLN A 99 -12.50 0.95 2.69
N ASP A 100 -12.64 -0.31 3.10
CA ASP A 100 -12.97 -0.66 4.49
C ASP A 100 -11.72 -0.82 5.37
N GLN A 101 -10.53 -0.61 4.81
CA GLN A 101 -9.23 -0.71 5.49
C GLN A 101 -8.89 -2.11 6.02
N SER A 102 -9.51 -3.15 5.48
CA SER A 102 -9.15 -4.53 5.81
C SER A 102 -7.89 -5.00 5.10
N PHE A 103 -7.49 -4.32 4.04
CA PHE A 103 -6.22 -4.55 3.36
C PHE A 103 -5.46 -3.22 3.24
N PRO A 104 -4.16 -3.18 3.54
CA PRO A 104 -3.36 -4.29 4.08
C PRO A 104 -3.70 -4.61 5.54
N ALA A 105 -3.74 -5.91 5.84
CA ALA A 105 -3.91 -6.42 7.18
C ALA A 105 -2.56 -6.42 7.93
N PRO A 106 -2.53 -6.70 9.25
CA PRO A 106 -1.26 -6.75 9.98
C PRO A 106 -0.22 -7.69 9.36
N GLU A 107 -0.64 -8.82 8.81
CA GLU A 107 0.24 -9.77 8.13
C GLU A 107 0.89 -9.23 6.85
N HIS A 108 0.29 -8.21 6.25
CA HIS A 108 0.80 -7.53 5.04
C HIS A 108 1.60 -6.27 5.36
N THR A 109 1.86 -6.01 6.63
CA THR A 109 2.30 -4.70 7.10
C THR A 109 3.65 -4.81 7.79
N PHE A 110 4.53 -3.86 7.52
CA PHE A 110 5.79 -3.72 8.23
C PHE A 110 5.57 -2.89 9.49
N GLN A 111 6.19 -3.31 10.60
CA GLN A 111 6.10 -2.63 11.88
C GLN A 111 7.47 -2.16 12.32
N VAL A 112 7.51 -1.10 13.12
CA VAL A 112 8.73 -0.69 13.79
C VAL A 112 9.01 -1.69 14.91
N GLU A 113 10.21 -2.26 14.93
CA GLU A 113 10.65 -3.07 16.06
C GLU A 113 11.02 -2.14 17.20
N LEU A 114 10.39 -2.34 18.34
CA LEU A 114 10.69 -1.59 19.56
C LEU A 114 11.76 -2.29 20.37
#